data_8d5cb7c9493eed55fa1b6328eb59f0e3
#
_entry.id   8d5cb7c9493eed55fa1b6328eb59f0e3
#
_cell.length_a   1.000
_cell.length_b   1.000
_cell.length_c   1.000
_cell.angle_alpha   90.00
_cell.angle_beta   90.00
_cell.angle_gamma   90.00
#
_symmetry.space_group_name_H-M   'P 1'
#
loop_
_entity.id
_entity.type
_entity.pdbx_description
1 polymer ?
#
loop_
_entity_poly.entity_id
_entity_poly.type
_entity_poly.pdbx_seq_one_letter_code
_entity_poly.pdbx_strand_id
1 'polypeptide(L)'
;MKTLFDPDRLADTAADSLAKDLGHLAQVEARLAELREQLAGLPASAGEHERAGVQLEIARALQVLGRGAEAWPLGRLAFDAFAAAGDWEHAADACDVLYQAEQDGSLAALGQGIWLGVTFPIDPEISVHLLSHVVDDTPDDADGAAVAAATAAFLADLRAPEGPDRDRLVFFANQLLGQVARRHGQVADQEAFERWVRRLELDEPDKFLVRLRNVVDVLVQDDWWIDRDAIHSQLTMD
;
A
#
# COMPACT_ATOMS: atom_id res chain seq x y z
N MET A 1 27.96 36.46 15.92
CA MET A 1 26.94 35.42 16.05
C MET A 1 26.36 35.21 14.65
N LYS A 2 26.72 34.12 13.96
CA LYS A 2 26.09 33.77 12.66
C LYS A 2 24.69 33.34 12.94
N THR A 3 23.69 34.01 12.38
CA THR A 3 22.30 33.59 12.45
C THR A 3 22.17 32.20 11.83
N LEU A 4 21.69 31.24 12.63
CA LEU A 4 21.50 29.83 12.25
C LEU A 4 20.44 29.64 11.14
N PHE A 5 19.65 30.69 10.90
CA PHE A 5 18.58 30.75 9.91
C PHE A 5 18.77 31.97 9.03
N ASP A 6 18.96 31.73 7.74
CA ASP A 6 18.99 32.75 6.68
C ASP A 6 17.63 32.68 5.95
N PRO A 7 16.75 33.70 6.11
CA PRO A 7 15.41 33.71 5.50
C PRO A 7 15.44 33.65 3.97
N ASP A 8 16.46 34.24 3.34
CA ASP A 8 16.57 34.29 1.88
C ASP A 8 16.91 32.90 1.34
N ARG A 9 17.80 32.16 2.01
CA ARG A 9 18.10 30.75 1.66
C ARG A 9 16.92 29.82 1.85
N LEU A 10 16.08 30.04 2.86
CA LEU A 10 14.86 29.26 3.08
C LEU A 10 13.83 29.53 1.98
N ALA A 11 13.70 30.80 1.56
CA ALA A 11 12.81 31.19 0.47
C ALA A 11 13.27 30.60 -0.88
N ASP A 12 14.56 30.61 -1.19
CA ASP A 12 15.12 30.02 -2.40
C ASP A 12 14.91 28.49 -2.42
N THR A 13 15.17 27.81 -1.29
CA THR A 13 14.96 26.35 -1.17
C THR A 13 13.49 25.97 -1.33
N ALA A 14 12.56 26.78 -0.78
CA ALA A 14 11.14 26.54 -0.93
C ALA A 14 10.67 26.79 -2.38
N ALA A 15 11.20 27.80 -3.05
CA ALA A 15 10.90 28.09 -4.46
C ALA A 15 11.41 26.97 -5.39
N ASP A 16 12.62 26.44 -5.13
CA ASP A 16 13.19 25.33 -5.88
C ASP A 16 12.39 24.04 -5.67
N SER A 17 11.94 23.75 -4.44
CA SER A 17 11.08 22.60 -4.15
C SER A 17 9.75 22.71 -4.89
N LEU A 18 9.08 23.87 -4.80
CA LEU A 18 7.81 24.11 -5.49
C LEU A 18 7.96 23.97 -7.02
N ALA A 19 9.07 24.47 -7.59
CA ALA A 19 9.32 24.34 -9.02
C ALA A 19 9.50 22.87 -9.45
N LYS A 20 10.15 22.04 -8.63
CA LYS A 20 10.28 20.60 -8.86
C LYS A 20 8.95 19.88 -8.78
N ASP A 21 8.13 20.21 -7.77
CA ASP A 21 6.81 19.60 -7.58
C ASP A 21 5.88 19.95 -8.76
N LEU A 22 5.87 21.21 -9.20
CA LEU A 22 5.12 21.65 -10.39
C LEU A 22 5.64 20.96 -11.67
N GLY A 23 6.95 20.78 -11.81
CA GLY A 23 7.54 20.06 -12.91
C GLY A 23 7.14 18.57 -12.94
N HIS A 24 7.09 17.94 -11.78
CA HIS A 24 6.62 16.57 -11.62
C HIS A 24 5.14 16.43 -12.01
N LEU A 25 4.27 17.29 -11.50
CA LEU A 25 2.84 17.27 -11.84
C LEU A 25 2.61 17.47 -13.34
N ALA A 26 3.38 18.36 -14.00
CA ALA A 26 3.30 18.53 -15.45
C ALA A 26 3.72 17.28 -16.23
N GLN A 27 4.70 16.53 -15.74
CA GLN A 27 5.09 15.24 -16.33
C GLN A 27 3.99 14.18 -16.17
N VAL A 28 3.34 14.14 -14.99
CA VAL A 28 2.23 13.23 -14.74
C VAL A 28 1.04 13.56 -15.65
N GLU A 29 0.70 14.85 -15.83
CA GLU A 29 -0.36 15.27 -16.78
C GLU A 29 -0.03 14.85 -18.23
N ALA A 30 1.20 15.02 -18.68
CA ALA A 30 1.62 14.57 -20.02
C ALA A 30 1.48 13.04 -20.15
N ARG A 31 1.93 12.29 -19.13
CA ARG A 31 1.78 10.84 -19.09
C ARG A 31 0.32 10.40 -19.09
N LEU A 32 -0.54 11.07 -18.37
CA LEU A 32 -1.99 10.83 -18.36
C LEU A 32 -2.60 10.98 -19.77
N ALA A 33 -2.19 12.02 -20.51
CA ALA A 33 -2.65 12.23 -21.88
C ALA A 33 -2.23 11.07 -22.80
N GLU A 34 -0.97 10.63 -22.73
CA GLU A 34 -0.45 9.47 -23.47
C GLU A 34 -1.23 8.18 -23.16
N LEU A 35 -1.47 7.91 -21.86
CA LEU A 35 -2.20 6.72 -21.42
C LEU A 35 -3.65 6.73 -21.91
N ARG A 36 -4.30 7.89 -21.96
CA ARG A 36 -5.65 8.03 -22.51
C ARG A 36 -5.68 7.76 -24.01
N GLU A 37 -4.68 8.23 -24.76
CA GLU A 37 -4.53 7.92 -26.19
C GLU A 37 -4.27 6.42 -26.37
N GLN A 38 -3.42 5.82 -25.55
CA GLN A 38 -3.15 4.38 -25.57
C GLN A 38 -4.45 3.58 -25.34
N LEU A 39 -5.24 3.94 -24.32
CA LEU A 39 -6.50 3.27 -24.01
C LEU A 39 -7.49 3.39 -25.18
N ALA A 40 -7.61 4.57 -25.78
CA ALA A 40 -8.49 4.82 -26.93
C ALA A 40 -8.02 4.09 -28.20
N GLY A 41 -6.73 3.89 -28.34
CA GLY A 41 -6.10 3.18 -29.48
C GLY A 41 -6.08 1.67 -29.34
N LEU A 42 -6.46 1.11 -28.17
CA LEU A 42 -6.50 -0.35 -28.01
C LEU A 42 -7.50 -0.98 -28.97
N PRO A 43 -7.10 -2.03 -29.70
CA PRO A 43 -8.00 -2.71 -30.64
C PRO A 43 -9.19 -3.33 -29.90
N ALA A 44 -10.29 -3.53 -30.59
CA ALA A 44 -11.49 -4.18 -30.02
C ALA A 44 -11.20 -5.62 -29.56
N SER A 45 -10.13 -6.24 -30.07
CA SER A 45 -9.66 -7.57 -29.68
C SER A 45 -8.71 -7.56 -28.49
N ALA A 46 -8.33 -6.38 -27.95
CA ALA A 46 -7.52 -6.30 -26.75
C ALA A 46 -8.25 -6.98 -25.58
N GLY A 47 -7.52 -7.82 -24.84
CA GLY A 47 -8.06 -8.52 -23.69
C GLY A 47 -8.46 -7.56 -22.55
N GLU A 48 -9.38 -8.00 -21.70
CA GLU A 48 -9.80 -7.23 -20.52
C GLU A 48 -8.62 -6.94 -19.61
N HIS A 49 -7.70 -7.88 -19.43
CA HIS A 49 -6.50 -7.73 -18.62
C HIS A 49 -5.56 -6.63 -19.16
N GLU A 50 -5.32 -6.58 -20.48
CA GLU A 50 -4.50 -5.54 -21.10
C GLU A 50 -5.14 -4.14 -20.91
N ARG A 51 -6.46 -4.07 -21.11
CA ARG A 51 -7.22 -2.84 -20.88
C ARG A 51 -7.18 -2.40 -19.42
N ALA A 52 -7.30 -3.34 -18.49
CA ALA A 52 -7.22 -3.09 -17.06
C ALA A 52 -5.87 -2.51 -16.65
N GLY A 53 -4.76 -3.01 -17.23
CA GLY A 53 -3.44 -2.46 -16.97
C GLY A 53 -3.33 -0.98 -17.33
N VAL A 54 -3.84 -0.59 -18.51
CA VAL A 54 -3.83 0.83 -18.91
C VAL A 54 -4.77 1.67 -18.04
N GLN A 55 -5.93 1.12 -17.66
CA GLN A 55 -6.88 1.81 -16.76
C GLN A 55 -6.28 2.04 -15.37
N LEU A 56 -5.54 1.08 -14.82
CA LEU A 56 -4.85 1.21 -13.55
C LEU A 56 -3.79 2.32 -13.60
N GLU A 57 -2.98 2.37 -14.66
CA GLU A 57 -1.99 3.43 -14.84
C GLU A 57 -2.63 4.83 -14.97
N ILE A 58 -3.78 4.93 -15.66
CA ILE A 58 -4.56 6.18 -15.70
C ILE A 58 -5.07 6.55 -14.31
N ALA A 59 -5.60 5.58 -13.56
CA ALA A 59 -6.11 5.81 -12.21
C ALA A 59 -4.98 6.30 -11.27
N ARG A 60 -3.80 5.68 -11.36
CA ARG A 60 -2.60 6.09 -10.62
C ARG A 60 -2.17 7.53 -10.95
N ALA A 61 -2.11 7.88 -12.23
CA ALA A 61 -1.78 9.24 -12.64
C ALA A 61 -2.81 10.27 -12.13
N LEU A 62 -4.10 9.93 -12.19
CA LEU A 62 -5.19 10.77 -11.66
C LEU A 62 -5.10 10.94 -10.15
N GLN A 63 -4.76 9.87 -9.42
CA GLN A 63 -4.58 9.90 -7.96
C GLN A 63 -3.43 10.85 -7.60
N VAL A 64 -2.25 10.75 -8.26
CA VAL A 64 -1.11 11.65 -8.04
C VAL A 64 -1.48 13.11 -8.32
N LEU A 65 -2.38 13.37 -9.25
CA LEU A 65 -2.90 14.72 -9.56
C LEU A 65 -4.01 15.19 -8.61
N GLY A 66 -4.34 14.44 -7.55
CA GLY A 66 -5.41 14.78 -6.60
C GLY A 66 -6.82 14.64 -7.21
N ARG A 67 -6.98 13.88 -8.30
CA ARG A 67 -8.24 13.68 -9.03
C ARG A 67 -8.88 12.32 -8.67
N GLY A 68 -8.94 12.01 -7.38
CA GLY A 68 -9.38 10.72 -6.86
C GLY A 68 -10.78 10.28 -7.35
N ALA A 69 -11.72 11.22 -7.46
CA ALA A 69 -13.06 10.92 -7.98
C ALA A 69 -13.06 10.42 -9.44
N GLU A 70 -12.08 10.83 -10.25
CA GLU A 70 -11.90 10.31 -11.62
C GLU A 70 -11.07 9.02 -11.63
N ALA A 71 -10.15 8.85 -10.69
CA ALA A 71 -9.32 7.65 -10.54
C ALA A 71 -10.16 6.44 -10.13
N TRP A 72 -11.08 6.63 -9.20
CA TRP A 72 -11.88 5.57 -8.58
C TRP A 72 -12.55 4.61 -9.56
N PRO A 73 -13.39 5.06 -10.50
CA PRO A 73 -14.07 4.14 -11.42
C PRO A 73 -13.10 3.34 -12.29
N LEU A 74 -11.96 3.90 -12.66
CA LEU A 74 -10.95 3.20 -13.47
C LEU A 74 -10.18 2.17 -12.65
N GLY A 75 -9.76 2.54 -11.44
CA GLY A 75 -9.12 1.61 -10.52
C GLY A 75 -10.05 0.44 -10.15
N ARG A 76 -11.35 0.72 -9.96
CA ARG A 76 -12.33 -0.32 -9.67
C ARG A 76 -12.54 -1.29 -10.84
N LEU A 77 -12.64 -0.79 -12.07
CA LEU A 77 -12.71 -1.64 -13.27
C LEU A 77 -11.44 -2.49 -13.44
N ALA A 78 -10.28 -1.91 -13.15
CA ALA A 78 -9.02 -2.65 -13.21
C ALA A 78 -8.99 -3.77 -12.14
N PHE A 79 -9.36 -3.47 -10.91
CA PHE A 79 -9.47 -4.48 -9.85
C PHE A 79 -10.37 -5.64 -10.25
N ASP A 80 -11.57 -5.35 -10.74
CA ASP A 80 -12.55 -6.37 -11.11
C ASP A 80 -12.01 -7.29 -12.22
N ALA A 81 -11.33 -6.72 -13.22
CA ALA A 81 -10.73 -7.49 -14.31
C ALA A 81 -9.56 -8.37 -13.85
N PHE A 82 -8.67 -7.84 -12.99
CA PHE A 82 -7.55 -8.60 -12.45
C PHE A 82 -8.03 -9.71 -11.51
N ALA A 83 -8.97 -9.42 -10.62
CA ALA A 83 -9.56 -10.42 -9.73
C ALA A 83 -10.25 -11.55 -10.51
N ALA A 84 -11.00 -11.22 -11.57
CA ALA A 84 -11.62 -12.21 -12.45
C ALA A 84 -10.61 -13.08 -13.20
N ALA A 85 -9.41 -12.54 -13.48
CA ALA A 85 -8.31 -13.27 -14.11
C ALA A 85 -7.46 -14.08 -13.11
N GLY A 86 -7.68 -13.92 -11.80
CA GLY A 86 -6.82 -14.48 -10.75
C GLY A 86 -5.45 -13.81 -10.63
N ASP A 87 -5.30 -12.64 -11.21
CA ASP A 87 -4.10 -11.81 -11.10
C ASP A 87 -4.15 -11.00 -9.80
N TRP A 88 -3.82 -11.68 -8.71
CA TRP A 88 -3.93 -11.14 -7.36
C TRP A 88 -2.93 -10.01 -7.08
N GLU A 89 -1.81 -10.02 -7.76
CA GLU A 89 -0.78 -8.99 -7.62
C GLU A 89 -1.27 -7.65 -8.15
N HIS A 90 -1.76 -7.60 -9.40
CA HIS A 90 -2.32 -6.38 -9.95
C HIS A 90 -3.66 -5.98 -9.28
N ALA A 91 -4.43 -6.95 -8.78
CA ALA A 91 -5.62 -6.63 -8.00
C ALA A 91 -5.27 -5.95 -6.67
N ALA A 92 -4.22 -6.40 -5.98
CA ALA A 92 -3.72 -5.76 -4.75
C ALA A 92 -3.15 -4.36 -5.03
N ASP A 93 -2.43 -4.20 -6.13
CA ASP A 93 -1.91 -2.90 -6.58
C ASP A 93 -3.05 -1.92 -6.94
N ALA A 94 -4.13 -2.40 -7.56
CA ALA A 94 -5.33 -1.60 -7.80
C ALA A 94 -5.99 -1.14 -6.48
N CYS A 95 -5.97 -1.98 -5.45
CA CYS A 95 -6.46 -1.61 -4.12
C CYS A 95 -5.66 -0.45 -3.50
N ASP A 96 -4.35 -0.41 -3.68
CA ASP A 96 -3.51 0.69 -3.23
C ASP A 96 -3.90 2.02 -3.89
N VAL A 97 -4.06 2.02 -5.22
CA VAL A 97 -4.51 3.20 -5.98
C VAL A 97 -5.89 3.66 -5.52
N LEU A 98 -6.82 2.72 -5.29
CA LEU A 98 -8.17 3.00 -4.81
C LEU A 98 -8.17 3.56 -3.38
N TYR A 99 -7.33 3.04 -2.50
CA TYR A 99 -7.17 3.60 -1.17
C TYR A 99 -6.71 5.05 -1.22
N GLN A 100 -5.67 5.34 -1.97
CA GLN A 100 -5.10 6.67 -2.14
C GLN A 100 -5.99 7.64 -2.93
N ALA A 101 -7.04 7.16 -3.59
CA ALA A 101 -8.03 8.01 -4.26
C ALA A 101 -8.98 8.73 -3.28
N GLU A 102 -8.97 8.38 -1.98
CA GLU A 102 -9.72 9.04 -0.91
C GLU A 102 -11.23 9.16 -1.18
N GLN A 103 -11.84 8.07 -1.68
CA GLN A 103 -13.27 8.00 -1.94
C GLN A 103 -13.99 7.15 -0.88
N ASP A 104 -15.33 7.14 -0.91
CA ASP A 104 -16.16 6.34 -0.01
C ASP A 104 -15.75 4.88 -0.04
N GLY A 105 -15.33 4.05 -0.06
CA GLY A 105 -14.85 2.68 -0.17
C GLY A 105 -13.31 2.54 -0.07
N SER A 106 -12.55 3.62 0.13
CA SER A 106 -11.09 3.57 0.16
C SER A 106 -10.56 2.67 1.29
N LEU A 107 -11.19 2.70 2.46
CA LEU A 107 -10.81 1.79 3.56
C LEU A 107 -11.09 0.32 3.22
N ALA A 108 -12.21 0.05 2.54
CA ALA A 108 -12.52 -1.30 2.07
C ALA A 108 -11.50 -1.76 1.01
N ALA A 109 -11.07 -0.88 0.12
CA ALA A 109 -10.00 -1.16 -0.83
C ALA A 109 -8.70 -1.57 -0.12
N LEU A 110 -8.25 -0.78 0.89
CA LEU A 110 -7.07 -1.09 1.67
C LEU A 110 -7.17 -2.48 2.33
N GLY A 111 -8.29 -2.76 2.97
CA GLY A 111 -8.50 -4.05 3.65
C GLY A 111 -8.46 -5.25 2.69
N GLN A 112 -9.06 -5.11 1.50
CA GLN A 112 -8.99 -6.14 0.45
C GLN A 112 -7.59 -6.33 -0.10
N GLY A 113 -6.85 -5.23 -0.36
CA GLY A 113 -5.46 -5.28 -0.79
C GLY A 113 -4.57 -5.98 0.23
N ILE A 114 -4.71 -5.67 1.51
CA ILE A 114 -3.97 -6.36 2.59
C ILE A 114 -4.33 -7.85 2.62
N TRP A 115 -5.62 -8.20 2.51
CA TRP A 115 -6.03 -9.59 2.49
C TRP A 115 -5.41 -10.35 1.32
N LEU A 116 -5.39 -9.77 0.13
CA LEU A 116 -4.73 -10.35 -1.06
C LEU A 116 -3.22 -10.49 -0.83
N GLY A 117 -2.58 -9.43 -0.32
CA GLY A 117 -1.14 -9.39 -0.06
C GLY A 117 -0.65 -10.42 0.96
N VAL A 118 -1.49 -10.80 1.92
CA VAL A 118 -1.17 -11.83 2.92
C VAL A 118 -1.50 -13.23 2.41
N THR A 119 -2.60 -13.38 1.69
CA THR A 119 -3.12 -14.68 1.23
C THR A 119 -2.31 -15.23 0.06
N PHE A 120 -1.90 -14.41 -0.87
CA PHE A 120 -1.21 -14.83 -2.09
C PHE A 120 0.28 -14.48 -2.07
N PRO A 121 1.13 -15.26 -2.78
CA PRO A 121 2.57 -14.97 -2.89
C PRO A 121 2.83 -13.89 -3.96
N ILE A 122 2.26 -12.71 -3.77
CA ILE A 122 2.49 -11.53 -4.61
C ILE A 122 3.79 -10.83 -4.23
N ASP A 123 4.20 -9.82 -5.01
CA ASP A 123 5.35 -8.98 -4.69
C ASP A 123 5.23 -8.44 -3.25
N PRO A 124 6.21 -8.76 -2.38
CA PRO A 124 6.19 -8.30 -0.99
C PRO A 124 6.26 -6.78 -0.84
N GLU A 125 6.76 -6.04 -1.83
CA GLU A 125 6.79 -4.58 -1.81
C GLU A 125 5.36 -4.00 -1.79
N ILE A 126 4.44 -4.55 -2.59
CA ILE A 126 3.02 -4.18 -2.59
C ILE A 126 2.40 -4.46 -1.20
N SER A 127 2.65 -5.66 -0.65
CA SER A 127 2.11 -6.04 0.65
C SER A 127 2.61 -5.13 1.78
N VAL A 128 3.90 -4.81 1.79
CA VAL A 128 4.52 -3.90 2.77
C VAL A 128 3.97 -2.49 2.64
N HIS A 129 3.76 -2.02 1.40
CA HIS A 129 3.22 -0.69 1.14
C HIS A 129 1.77 -0.56 1.65
N LEU A 130 0.91 -1.52 1.34
CA LEU A 130 -0.47 -1.56 1.86
C LEU A 130 -0.52 -1.58 3.39
N LEU A 131 0.36 -2.35 4.04
CA LEU A 131 0.46 -2.39 5.50
C LEU A 131 0.99 -1.09 6.10
N SER A 132 1.84 -0.34 5.37
CA SER A 132 2.34 0.95 5.84
C SER A 132 1.22 1.99 5.98
N HIS A 133 0.20 1.97 5.12
CA HIS A 133 -0.96 2.84 5.26
C HIS A 133 -1.69 2.61 6.59
N VAL A 134 -1.86 1.35 7.02
CA VAL A 134 -2.46 1.06 8.34
C VAL A 134 -1.60 1.67 9.46
N VAL A 135 -0.28 1.61 9.32
CA VAL A 135 0.62 2.21 10.32
C VAL A 135 0.45 3.72 10.35
N ASP A 136 0.43 4.37 9.19
CA ASP A 136 0.44 5.84 9.09
C ASP A 136 -0.90 6.45 9.55
N ASP A 137 -2.02 5.78 9.27
CA ASP A 137 -3.36 6.31 9.54
C ASP A 137 -3.98 5.83 10.87
N THR A 138 -3.26 5.01 11.62
CA THR A 138 -3.74 4.50 12.90
C THR A 138 -3.20 5.35 14.06
N PRO A 139 -4.02 5.65 15.10
CA PRO A 139 -3.56 6.35 16.29
C PRO A 139 -2.33 5.73 16.95
N ASP A 140 -1.52 6.57 17.60
CA ASP A 140 -0.21 6.18 18.17
C ASP A 140 -0.28 5.02 19.17
N ASP A 141 -1.38 4.89 19.89
CA ASP A 141 -1.64 3.89 20.93
C ASP A 141 -2.39 2.66 20.44
N ALA A 142 -2.68 2.56 19.14
CA ALA A 142 -3.46 1.46 18.61
C ALA A 142 -2.59 0.22 18.29
N ASP A 143 -2.94 -0.92 18.86
CA ASP A 143 -2.29 -2.21 18.61
C ASP A 143 -2.29 -2.62 17.13
N GLY A 144 -3.28 -2.15 16.36
CA GLY A 144 -3.40 -2.44 14.92
C GLY A 144 -2.18 -2.02 14.12
N ALA A 145 -1.60 -0.84 14.43
CA ALA A 145 -0.35 -0.39 13.81
C ALA A 145 0.83 -1.34 14.10
N ALA A 146 0.93 -1.85 15.34
CA ALA A 146 1.98 -2.78 15.72
C ALA A 146 1.85 -4.12 14.97
N VAL A 147 0.62 -4.60 14.83
CA VAL A 147 0.31 -5.83 14.08
C VAL A 147 0.63 -5.65 12.59
N ALA A 148 0.24 -4.53 11.98
CA ALA A 148 0.53 -4.23 10.57
C ALA A 148 2.04 -4.13 10.32
N ALA A 149 2.77 -3.40 11.16
CA ALA A 149 4.22 -3.24 11.04
C ALA A 149 4.98 -4.58 11.24
N ALA A 150 4.55 -5.42 12.20
CA ALA A 150 5.14 -6.74 12.39
C ALA A 150 4.86 -7.65 11.19
N THR A 151 3.66 -7.60 10.62
CA THR A 151 3.32 -8.34 9.41
C THR A 151 4.15 -7.88 8.21
N ALA A 152 4.35 -6.56 8.05
CA ALA A 152 5.19 -6.01 6.98
C ALA A 152 6.63 -6.54 7.08
N ALA A 153 7.22 -6.51 8.29
CA ALA A 153 8.56 -7.05 8.52
C ALA A 153 8.64 -8.56 8.25
N PHE A 154 7.65 -9.30 8.68
CA PHE A 154 7.56 -10.75 8.45
C PHE A 154 7.45 -11.10 6.95
N LEU A 155 6.58 -10.42 6.20
CA LEU A 155 6.40 -10.68 4.76
C LEU A 155 7.64 -10.26 3.95
N ALA A 156 8.26 -9.14 4.28
CA ALA A 156 9.51 -8.70 3.65
C ALA A 156 10.63 -9.73 3.85
N ASP A 157 10.79 -10.26 5.06
CA ASP A 157 11.81 -11.28 5.33
C ASP A 157 11.49 -12.63 4.67
N LEU A 158 10.22 -13.05 4.70
CA LEU A 158 9.79 -14.35 4.20
C LEU A 158 9.79 -14.44 2.67
N ARG A 159 9.40 -13.36 1.95
CA ARG A 159 9.05 -13.43 0.53
C ARG A 159 10.01 -12.67 -0.40
N ALA A 160 10.73 -11.66 0.11
CA ALA A 160 11.60 -10.90 -0.76
C ALA A 160 12.79 -11.75 -1.24
N PRO A 161 13.03 -11.79 -2.57
CA PRO A 161 14.14 -12.56 -3.13
C PRO A 161 15.48 -11.96 -2.70
N GLU A 162 16.50 -12.81 -2.53
CA GLU A 162 17.85 -12.39 -2.17
C GLU A 162 18.38 -11.30 -3.11
N GLY A 163 18.91 -10.22 -2.54
CA GLY A 163 19.52 -9.12 -3.31
C GLY A 163 19.33 -7.75 -2.66
N PRO A 164 19.85 -6.69 -3.32
CA PRO A 164 19.81 -5.32 -2.78
C PRO A 164 18.38 -4.78 -2.54
N ASP A 165 17.41 -5.25 -3.31
CA ASP A 165 16.01 -4.85 -3.18
C ASP A 165 15.42 -5.45 -1.90
N ARG A 166 15.74 -6.72 -1.59
CA ARG A 166 15.40 -7.34 -0.31
C ARG A 166 15.95 -6.53 0.87
N ASP A 167 17.25 -6.18 0.81
CA ASP A 167 17.87 -5.43 1.90
C ASP A 167 17.17 -4.09 2.14
N ARG A 168 16.76 -3.40 1.08
CA ARG A 168 16.01 -2.14 1.18
C ARG A 168 14.61 -2.34 1.76
N LEU A 169 13.88 -3.36 1.28
CA LEU A 169 12.52 -3.64 1.74
C LEU A 169 12.51 -4.07 3.21
N VAL A 170 13.40 -4.98 3.59
CA VAL A 170 13.56 -5.43 4.98
C VAL A 170 13.97 -4.28 5.89
N PHE A 171 14.89 -3.40 5.43
CA PHE A 171 15.27 -2.21 6.17
C PHE A 171 14.07 -1.27 6.37
N PHE A 172 13.30 -0.99 5.32
CA PHE A 172 12.10 -0.15 5.40
C PHE A 172 11.06 -0.73 6.37
N ALA A 173 10.75 -2.02 6.24
CA ALA A 173 9.77 -2.68 7.12
C ALA A 173 10.22 -2.68 8.60
N ASN A 174 11.52 -2.88 8.86
CA ASN A 174 12.07 -2.76 10.21
C ASN A 174 12.05 -1.32 10.74
N GLN A 175 12.24 -0.30 9.88
CA GLN A 175 12.10 1.10 10.28
C GLN A 175 10.64 1.40 10.67
N LEU A 176 9.68 0.90 9.91
CA LEU A 176 8.26 1.02 10.21
C LEU A 176 7.92 0.40 11.58
N LEU A 177 8.38 -0.82 11.84
CA LEU A 177 8.19 -1.48 13.13
C LEU A 177 8.85 -0.70 14.28
N GLY A 178 10.06 -0.20 14.08
CA GLY A 178 10.77 0.65 15.05
C GLY A 178 10.06 1.98 15.30
N GLN A 179 9.45 2.59 14.30
CA GLN A 179 8.64 3.80 14.44
C GLN A 179 7.41 3.54 15.34
N VAL A 180 6.68 2.46 15.07
CA VAL A 180 5.54 2.06 15.90
C VAL A 180 5.98 1.73 17.33
N ALA A 181 7.05 1.00 17.52
CA ALA A 181 7.56 0.67 18.85
C ALA A 181 7.84 1.94 19.69
N ARG A 182 8.40 2.99 19.08
CA ARG A 182 8.68 4.26 19.75
C ARG A 182 7.39 5.00 20.14
N ARG A 183 6.41 5.12 19.22
CA ARG A 183 5.18 5.88 19.49
C ARG A 183 4.22 5.12 20.40
N HIS A 184 3.97 3.84 20.10
CA HIS A 184 3.04 2.97 20.84
C HIS A 184 3.60 2.47 22.17
N GLY A 185 4.86 2.01 22.16
CA GLY A 185 5.51 1.35 23.29
C GLY A 185 6.42 2.24 24.11
N GLN A 186 6.67 3.48 23.68
CA GLN A 186 7.70 4.37 24.27
C GLN A 186 9.07 3.68 24.37
N VAL A 187 9.38 2.85 23.39
CA VAL A 187 10.58 2.02 23.35
C VAL A 187 11.80 2.89 23.09
N ALA A 188 12.77 2.87 24.01
CA ALA A 188 14.00 3.66 23.95
C ALA A 188 15.27 2.83 23.70
N ASP A 189 15.23 1.52 23.98
CA ASP A 189 16.36 0.61 23.86
C ASP A 189 15.94 -0.79 23.45
N GLN A 190 16.94 -1.65 23.18
CA GLN A 190 16.71 -3.02 22.70
C GLN A 190 15.95 -3.88 23.70
N GLU A 191 16.22 -3.76 24.99
CA GLU A 191 15.54 -4.56 26.02
C GLU A 191 14.04 -4.17 26.12
N ALA A 192 13.73 -2.86 26.03
CA ALA A 192 12.37 -2.36 25.98
C ALA A 192 11.66 -2.84 24.71
N PHE A 193 12.36 -2.88 23.56
CA PHE A 193 11.83 -3.39 22.30
C PHE A 193 11.45 -4.87 22.43
N GLU A 194 12.33 -5.72 22.93
CA GLU A 194 12.04 -7.14 23.12
C GLU A 194 10.89 -7.40 24.10
N ARG A 195 10.80 -6.61 25.18
CA ARG A 195 9.64 -6.68 26.09
C ARG A 195 8.33 -6.27 25.41
N TRP A 196 8.37 -5.23 24.56
CA TRP A 196 7.22 -4.74 23.83
C TRP A 196 6.75 -5.78 22.80
N VAL A 197 7.65 -6.36 22.02
CA VAL A 197 7.37 -7.44 21.05
C VAL A 197 6.72 -8.63 21.74
N ARG A 198 7.31 -9.13 22.84
CA ARG A 198 6.74 -10.27 23.61
C ARG A 198 5.40 -9.94 24.23
N ARG A 199 5.22 -8.73 24.76
CA ARG A 199 3.93 -8.31 25.34
C ARG A 199 2.80 -8.32 24.33
N LEU A 200 3.10 -7.94 23.11
CA LEU A 200 2.13 -7.88 22.00
C LEU A 200 2.15 -9.16 21.14
N GLU A 201 2.96 -10.16 21.49
CA GLU A 201 3.07 -11.44 20.76
C GLU A 201 3.39 -11.23 19.27
N LEU A 202 4.24 -10.24 18.94
CA LEU A 202 4.61 -9.90 17.56
C LEU A 202 5.73 -10.78 17.00
N ASP A 203 6.33 -11.63 17.82
CA ASP A 203 7.28 -12.70 17.48
C ASP A 203 6.59 -14.03 17.16
N GLU A 204 5.25 -14.10 17.24
CA GLU A 204 4.44 -15.30 16.99
C GLU A 204 3.50 -15.09 15.78
N PRO A 205 3.92 -15.47 14.54
CA PRO A 205 3.12 -15.24 13.32
C PRO A 205 1.68 -15.75 13.41
N ASP A 206 1.48 -16.92 13.99
CA ASP A 206 0.15 -17.52 14.16
C ASP A 206 -0.80 -16.63 14.98
N LYS A 207 -0.26 -15.81 15.87
CA LYS A 207 -1.05 -14.92 16.71
C LYS A 207 -1.28 -13.55 16.06
N PHE A 208 -0.21 -12.91 15.57
CA PHE A 208 -0.39 -11.58 15.01
C PHE A 208 -1.14 -11.60 13.66
N LEU A 209 -1.03 -12.66 12.84
CA LEU A 209 -1.81 -12.79 11.61
C LEU A 209 -3.32 -12.94 11.89
N VAL A 210 -3.71 -13.61 12.98
CA VAL A 210 -5.12 -13.66 13.40
C VAL A 210 -5.61 -12.25 13.80
N ARG A 211 -4.76 -11.46 14.48
CA ARG A 211 -5.10 -10.07 14.83
C ARG A 211 -5.16 -9.17 13.61
N LEU A 212 -4.27 -9.39 12.61
CA LEU A 212 -4.34 -8.66 11.35
C LEU A 212 -5.67 -8.93 10.63
N ARG A 213 -6.17 -10.16 10.65
CA ARG A 213 -7.49 -10.47 10.11
C ARG A 213 -8.56 -9.58 10.72
N ASN A 214 -8.54 -9.36 12.04
CA ASN A 214 -9.50 -8.47 12.69
C ASN A 214 -9.34 -7.01 12.21
N VAL A 215 -8.10 -6.55 11.96
CA VAL A 215 -7.87 -5.20 11.37
C VAL A 215 -8.50 -5.14 9.98
N VAL A 216 -8.26 -6.13 9.14
CA VAL A 216 -8.86 -6.22 7.80
C VAL A 216 -10.38 -6.24 7.85
N ASP A 217 -10.97 -7.04 8.74
CA ASP A 217 -12.44 -7.12 8.90
C ASP A 217 -13.03 -5.77 9.36
N VAL A 218 -12.31 -4.97 10.14
CA VAL A 218 -12.72 -3.60 10.51
C VAL A 218 -12.65 -2.64 9.33
N LEU A 219 -11.61 -2.74 8.47
CA LEU A 219 -11.44 -1.90 7.29
C LEU A 219 -12.51 -2.18 6.24
N VAL A 220 -12.80 -3.46 5.97
CA VAL A 220 -13.71 -3.87 4.91
C VAL A 220 -15.16 -3.87 5.38
N GLN A 221 -15.42 -4.22 6.64
CA GLN A 221 -16.76 -4.47 7.17
C GLN A 221 -17.53 -5.48 6.30
N ASP A 222 -18.66 -5.08 5.73
CA ASP A 222 -19.49 -5.93 4.86
C ASP A 222 -19.26 -5.65 3.35
N ASP A 223 -18.30 -4.77 3.00
CA ASP A 223 -18.03 -4.34 1.61
C ASP A 223 -16.93 -5.20 0.94
N TRP A 224 -17.09 -6.52 0.98
CA TRP A 224 -16.17 -7.43 0.27
C TRP A 224 -16.49 -7.47 -1.23
N TRP A 225 -15.46 -7.27 -2.05
CA TRP A 225 -15.56 -7.31 -3.53
C TRP A 225 -15.22 -8.68 -4.12
N ILE A 226 -14.67 -9.56 -3.32
CA ILE A 226 -14.24 -10.92 -3.68
C ILE A 226 -14.94 -11.96 -2.79
N ASP A 227 -15.18 -13.14 -3.35
CA ASP A 227 -15.68 -14.30 -2.59
C ASP A 227 -14.50 -15.04 -1.92
N ARG A 228 -14.21 -14.66 -0.67
CA ARG A 228 -13.12 -15.24 0.11
C ARG A 228 -13.29 -16.73 0.35
N ASP A 229 -14.52 -17.20 0.52
CA ASP A 229 -14.79 -18.61 0.81
C ASP A 229 -14.56 -19.48 -0.43
N ALA A 230 -14.97 -18.99 -1.61
CA ALA A 230 -14.67 -19.65 -2.86
C ALA A 230 -13.16 -19.73 -3.12
N ILE A 231 -12.42 -18.63 -2.86
CA ILE A 231 -10.96 -18.59 -3.00
C ILE A 231 -10.29 -19.56 -2.02
N HIS A 232 -10.64 -19.55 -0.74
CA HIS A 232 -10.08 -20.48 0.25
C HIS A 232 -10.34 -21.94 -0.11
N SER A 233 -11.51 -22.25 -0.66
CA SER A 233 -11.84 -23.61 -1.08
C SER A 233 -10.92 -24.11 -2.21
N GLN A 234 -10.47 -23.22 -3.09
CA GLN A 234 -9.52 -23.55 -4.16
C GLN A 234 -8.11 -23.77 -3.63
N LEU A 235 -7.64 -22.92 -2.70
CA LEU A 235 -6.30 -23.03 -2.10
C LEU A 235 -6.09 -24.30 -1.26
N THR A 236 -7.16 -24.87 -0.71
CA THR A 236 -7.08 -26.10 0.12
C THR A 236 -7.14 -27.39 -0.69
N MET A 237 -7.39 -27.32 -2.00
CA MET A 237 -7.48 -28.49 -2.88
C MET A 237 -6.19 -28.77 -3.67
N ASP A 238 -5.21 -27.86 -3.63
CA ASP A 238 -3.88 -27.99 -4.24
C ASP A 238 -2.84 -28.37 -3.16
#